data_b395f73b9836c2179a2c799ddcecb254
#
_entry.id   b395f73b9836c2179a2c799ddcecb254
#
_cell.length_a   1.000
_cell.length_b   1.000
_cell.length_c   1.000
_cell.angle_alpha   90.00
_cell.angle_beta   90.00
_cell.angle_gamma   90.00
#
_symmetry.space_group_name_H-M   'P 1'
#
loop_
_entity.id
_entity.type
_entity.pdbx_description
1 polymer ?
#
loop_
_entity_poly.entity_id
_entity_poly.type
_entity_poly.pdbx_seq_one_letter_code
_entity_poly.pdbx_strand_id
1 'polypeptide(L)'
;MTGVSIGRAAALFGLAPSTLRWWESQGVLPEPPRVNGRRVYGETELRRIGLAYLCCVTGAMPLDQATVVTSGSRDRDWHGTVRRHAGEIEERIRRLRSAHTYLLHLLQCPDDDMVAQCTELDGELIRHTPRGHAPPTDLVAAAQSPRAHTTALRERDETSRARDEKPNAGGRCAVCAAPFPRSPRGRRRTYCSRACQQRHYRQRTKQPTA
;
A
#
# COMPACT_ATOMS: atom_id res chain seq x y z
N MET A 1 7.67 -8.41 -36.96
CA MET A 1 7.27 -7.56 -35.83
C MET A 1 8.48 -7.35 -34.96
N THR A 2 8.98 -6.12 -34.92
CA THR A 2 10.13 -5.73 -34.07
C THR A 2 9.64 -5.47 -32.65
N GLY A 3 10.13 -6.25 -31.70
CA GLY A 3 9.83 -6.07 -30.29
C GLY A 3 11.06 -6.34 -29.42
N VAL A 4 11.01 -5.94 -28.17
CA VAL A 4 12.12 -6.06 -27.23
C VAL A 4 11.82 -7.08 -26.14
N SER A 5 12.88 -7.57 -25.48
CA SER A 5 12.76 -8.47 -24.33
C SER A 5 12.24 -7.72 -23.08
N ILE A 6 11.72 -8.47 -22.10
CA ILE A 6 11.25 -7.91 -20.83
C ILE A 6 12.33 -7.06 -20.11
N GLY A 7 13.59 -7.43 -20.18
CA GLY A 7 14.67 -6.67 -19.57
C GLY A 7 14.83 -5.29 -20.20
N ARG A 8 14.78 -5.21 -21.53
CA ARG A 8 14.85 -3.92 -22.26
C ARG A 8 13.59 -3.08 -22.05
N ALA A 9 12.40 -3.72 -22.06
CA ALA A 9 11.14 -3.04 -21.78
C ALA A 9 11.11 -2.43 -20.37
N ALA A 10 11.55 -3.16 -19.36
CA ALA A 10 11.63 -2.67 -17.99
C ALA A 10 12.66 -1.54 -17.85
N ALA A 11 13.85 -1.71 -18.41
CA ALA A 11 14.93 -0.73 -18.35
C ALA A 11 14.54 0.63 -18.97
N LEU A 12 13.70 0.64 -20.01
CA LEU A 12 13.19 1.87 -20.63
C LEU A 12 12.46 2.79 -19.64
N PHE A 13 11.82 2.22 -18.63
CA PHE A 13 11.06 2.95 -17.61
C PHE A 13 11.75 2.92 -16.23
N GLY A 14 13.00 2.48 -16.13
CA GLY A 14 13.71 2.37 -14.85
C GLY A 14 13.11 1.32 -13.89
N LEU A 15 12.42 0.31 -14.44
CA LEU A 15 11.74 -0.73 -13.67
C LEU A 15 12.55 -2.04 -13.64
N ALA A 16 12.33 -2.85 -12.61
CA ALA A 16 12.81 -4.24 -12.61
C ALA A 16 11.90 -5.13 -13.49
N PRO A 17 12.45 -6.16 -14.18
CA PRO A 17 11.64 -7.14 -14.91
C PRO A 17 10.60 -7.87 -14.04
N SER A 18 10.87 -8.03 -12.74
CA SER A 18 9.94 -8.57 -11.75
C SER A 18 8.70 -7.70 -11.56
N THR A 19 8.84 -6.37 -11.66
CA THR A 19 7.71 -5.43 -11.59
C THR A 19 6.74 -5.63 -12.75
N LEU A 20 7.25 -5.80 -13.98
CA LEU A 20 6.39 -6.07 -15.14
C LEU A 20 5.64 -7.39 -15.00
N ARG A 21 6.33 -8.46 -14.56
CA ARG A 21 5.67 -9.76 -14.30
C ARG A 21 4.62 -9.66 -13.20
N TRP A 22 4.87 -8.85 -12.17
CA TRP A 22 3.92 -8.62 -11.10
C TRP A 22 2.71 -7.85 -11.62
N TRP A 23 2.90 -6.80 -12.42
CA TRP A 23 1.79 -6.07 -13.05
C TRP A 23 0.96 -6.96 -13.99
N GLU A 24 1.61 -7.87 -14.75
CA GLU A 24 0.93 -8.89 -15.54
C GLU A 24 0.08 -9.80 -14.64
N SER A 25 0.63 -10.29 -13.53
CA SER A 25 -0.08 -11.16 -12.59
C SER A 25 -1.22 -10.48 -11.85
N GLN A 26 -1.16 -9.15 -11.67
CA GLN A 26 -2.24 -8.34 -11.08
C GLN A 26 -3.26 -7.84 -12.11
N GLY A 27 -3.06 -8.13 -13.39
CA GLY A 27 -3.96 -7.70 -14.47
C GLY A 27 -3.81 -6.23 -14.88
N VAL A 28 -2.82 -5.51 -14.34
CA VAL A 28 -2.50 -4.14 -14.77
C VAL A 28 -1.96 -4.14 -16.20
N LEU A 29 -1.19 -5.15 -16.57
CA LEU A 29 -0.73 -5.36 -17.94
C LEU A 29 -1.35 -6.68 -18.47
N PRO A 30 -1.84 -6.72 -19.71
CA PRO A 30 -2.19 -7.97 -20.36
C PRO A 30 -0.94 -8.80 -20.62
N GLU A 31 -1.10 -10.11 -20.77
CA GLU A 31 0.01 -10.97 -21.16
C GLU A 31 0.54 -10.55 -22.54
N PRO A 32 1.85 -10.25 -22.66
CA PRO A 32 2.42 -9.85 -23.94
C PRO A 32 2.51 -11.04 -24.91
N PRO A 33 2.53 -10.78 -26.23
CA PRO A 33 2.73 -11.83 -27.21
C PRO A 33 4.05 -12.56 -27.02
N ARG A 34 4.08 -13.83 -27.44
CA ARG A 34 5.27 -14.68 -27.37
C ARG A 34 5.77 -15.00 -28.77
N VAL A 35 7.07 -14.85 -28.96
CA VAL A 35 7.76 -15.30 -30.18
C VAL A 35 8.81 -16.33 -29.75
N ASN A 36 8.76 -17.52 -30.33
CA ASN A 36 9.64 -18.65 -29.95
C ASN A 36 9.64 -18.93 -28.42
N GLY A 37 8.45 -18.87 -27.78
CA GLY A 37 8.26 -19.10 -26.36
C GLY A 37 8.70 -17.94 -25.43
N ARG A 38 9.28 -16.86 -25.98
CA ARG A 38 9.75 -15.70 -25.22
C ARG A 38 8.77 -14.54 -25.33
N ARG A 39 8.53 -13.83 -24.21
CA ARG A 39 7.73 -12.59 -24.18
C ARG A 39 8.41 -11.52 -25.03
N VAL A 40 7.62 -10.86 -25.88
CA VAL A 40 8.05 -9.79 -26.78
C VAL A 40 7.16 -8.57 -26.56
N TYR A 41 7.78 -7.41 -26.36
CA TYR A 41 7.10 -6.15 -26.11
C TYR A 41 7.30 -5.25 -27.32
N GLY A 42 6.23 -5.04 -28.08
CA GLY A 42 6.17 -4.11 -29.19
C GLY A 42 5.79 -2.68 -28.73
N GLU A 43 5.54 -1.81 -29.69
CA GLU A 43 5.21 -0.39 -29.41
C GLU A 43 3.96 -0.26 -28.52
N THR A 44 2.93 -1.06 -28.76
CA THR A 44 1.68 -1.03 -27.97
C THR A 44 1.91 -1.47 -26.53
N GLU A 45 2.67 -2.55 -26.32
CA GLU A 45 3.01 -3.05 -25.00
C GLU A 45 3.87 -2.03 -24.25
N LEU A 46 4.84 -1.40 -24.90
CA LEU A 46 5.67 -0.38 -24.28
C LEU A 46 4.86 0.87 -23.88
N ARG A 47 3.95 1.33 -24.73
CA ARG A 47 3.03 2.44 -24.37
C ARG A 47 2.15 2.08 -23.18
N ARG A 48 1.68 0.83 -23.10
CA ARG A 48 0.86 0.36 -21.98
C ARG A 48 1.67 0.28 -20.69
N ILE A 49 2.94 -0.16 -20.74
CA ILE A 49 3.87 -0.10 -19.60
C ILE A 49 4.07 1.35 -19.15
N GLY A 50 4.27 2.28 -20.08
CA GLY A 50 4.38 3.72 -19.78
C GLY A 50 3.13 4.27 -19.09
N LEU A 51 1.93 3.91 -19.57
CA LEU A 51 0.67 4.28 -18.92
C LEU A 51 0.55 3.69 -17.51
N ALA A 52 0.89 2.41 -17.34
CA ALA A 52 0.91 1.77 -16.03
C ALA A 52 1.90 2.46 -15.07
N TYR A 53 3.07 2.87 -15.59
CA TYR A 53 4.05 3.63 -14.81
C TYR A 53 3.47 4.97 -14.33
N LEU A 54 2.84 5.74 -15.24
CA LEU A 54 2.22 7.01 -14.88
C LEU A 54 1.11 6.84 -13.84
N CYS A 55 0.29 5.80 -13.96
CA CYS A 55 -0.76 5.52 -12.99
C CYS A 55 -0.19 5.05 -11.64
N CYS A 56 0.61 3.99 -11.63
CA CYS A 56 0.98 3.29 -10.40
C CYS A 56 2.18 3.91 -9.67
N VAL A 57 3.16 4.45 -10.43
CA VAL A 57 4.39 4.99 -9.84
C VAL A 57 4.26 6.50 -9.63
N THR A 58 4.00 7.25 -10.69
CA THR A 58 3.91 8.71 -10.60
C THR A 58 2.63 9.15 -9.88
N GLY A 59 1.48 8.58 -10.27
CA GLY A 59 0.17 8.93 -9.72
C GLY A 59 -0.18 8.22 -8.42
N ALA A 60 0.61 7.22 -8.01
CA ALA A 60 0.33 6.38 -6.83
C ALA A 60 -1.10 5.81 -6.83
N MET A 61 -1.65 5.53 -8.02
CA MET A 61 -2.99 4.97 -8.22
C MET A 61 -3.03 3.51 -7.70
N PRO A 62 -4.08 3.10 -6.97
CA PRO A 62 -4.29 1.72 -6.58
C PRO A 62 -4.35 0.78 -7.80
N LEU A 63 -3.86 -0.45 -7.64
CA LEU A 63 -3.70 -1.40 -8.77
C LEU A 63 -5.02 -1.77 -9.43
N ASP A 64 -6.09 -1.91 -8.64
CA ASP A 64 -7.44 -2.19 -9.12
C ASP A 64 -7.96 -1.06 -10.03
N GLN A 65 -7.70 0.20 -9.65
CA GLN A 65 -8.02 1.36 -10.48
C GLN A 65 -7.11 1.45 -11.71
N ALA A 66 -5.82 1.21 -11.55
CA ALA A 66 -4.87 1.19 -12.65
C ALA A 66 -5.23 0.14 -13.71
N THR A 67 -5.69 -1.04 -13.28
CA THR A 67 -6.20 -2.12 -14.17
C THR A 67 -7.35 -1.62 -15.04
N VAL A 68 -8.28 -0.83 -14.49
CA VAL A 68 -9.39 -0.24 -15.28
C VAL A 68 -8.85 0.68 -16.37
N VAL A 69 -7.85 1.51 -16.04
CA VAL A 69 -7.28 2.50 -16.96
C VAL A 69 -6.44 1.83 -18.07
N THR A 70 -5.64 0.83 -17.71
CA THR A 70 -4.68 0.20 -18.65
C THR A 70 -5.30 -0.90 -19.50
N SER A 71 -6.47 -1.46 -19.11
CA SER A 71 -7.15 -2.54 -19.85
C SER A 71 -7.56 -2.15 -21.26
N GLY A 72 -7.76 -0.85 -21.52
CA GLY A 72 -8.22 -0.35 -22.84
C GLY A 72 -9.64 -0.82 -23.22
N SER A 73 -10.39 -1.38 -22.28
CA SER A 73 -11.76 -1.84 -22.53
C SER A 73 -12.71 -0.65 -22.66
N ARG A 74 -13.49 -0.62 -23.76
CA ARG A 74 -14.53 0.40 -23.96
C ARG A 74 -15.69 0.30 -22.97
N ASP A 75 -15.86 -0.86 -22.35
CA ASP A 75 -16.97 -1.15 -21.44
C ASP A 75 -16.72 -0.70 -20.00
N ARG A 76 -15.51 -0.25 -19.69
CA ARG A 76 -15.16 0.22 -18.34
C ARG A 76 -15.07 1.73 -18.31
N ASP A 77 -15.67 2.36 -17.29
CA ASP A 77 -15.56 3.81 -17.05
C ASP A 77 -14.17 4.20 -16.53
N TRP A 78 -13.17 4.11 -17.41
CA TRP A 78 -11.83 4.56 -17.09
C TRP A 78 -11.75 6.08 -16.91
N HIS A 79 -12.60 6.85 -17.61
CA HIS A 79 -12.66 8.31 -17.45
C HIS A 79 -13.11 8.70 -16.05
N GLY A 80 -14.17 8.06 -15.51
CA GLY A 80 -14.62 8.28 -14.15
C GLY A 80 -13.56 7.90 -13.13
N THR A 81 -12.85 6.80 -13.34
CA THR A 81 -11.75 6.37 -12.49
C THR A 81 -10.60 7.39 -12.47
N VAL A 82 -10.16 7.87 -13.64
CA VAL A 82 -9.11 8.89 -13.76
C VAL A 82 -9.56 10.21 -13.10
N ARG A 83 -10.80 10.67 -13.37
CA ARG A 83 -11.31 11.92 -12.81
C ARG A 83 -11.36 11.88 -11.27
N ARG A 84 -11.83 10.78 -10.70
CA ARG A 84 -11.86 10.58 -9.24
C ARG A 84 -10.46 10.62 -8.66
N HIS A 85 -9.52 9.87 -9.24
CA HIS A 85 -8.14 9.82 -8.75
C HIS A 85 -7.42 11.17 -8.90
N ALA A 86 -7.67 11.90 -9.99
CA ALA A 86 -7.16 13.27 -10.16
C ALA A 86 -7.68 14.19 -9.04
N GLY A 87 -8.97 14.10 -8.68
CA GLY A 87 -9.53 14.84 -7.54
C GLY A 87 -8.88 14.49 -6.20
N GLU A 88 -8.55 13.20 -5.97
CA GLU A 88 -7.82 12.76 -4.77
C GLU A 88 -6.41 13.36 -4.71
N ILE A 89 -5.72 13.42 -5.87
CA ILE A 89 -4.41 14.07 -5.98
C ILE A 89 -4.51 15.59 -5.72
N GLU A 90 -5.50 16.26 -6.27
CA GLU A 90 -5.73 17.71 -6.04
C GLU A 90 -5.96 18.00 -4.56
N GLU A 91 -6.77 17.19 -3.89
CA GLU A 91 -7.00 17.30 -2.45
C GLU A 91 -5.70 17.09 -1.66
N ARG A 92 -4.90 16.09 -2.05
CA ARG A 92 -3.59 15.84 -1.44
C ARG A 92 -2.64 17.01 -1.65
N ILE A 93 -2.62 17.61 -2.84
CA ILE A 93 -1.82 18.81 -3.13
C ILE A 93 -2.24 19.97 -2.23
N ARG A 94 -3.56 20.22 -2.07
CA ARG A 94 -4.04 21.27 -1.16
C ARG A 94 -3.55 21.06 0.27
N ARG A 95 -3.68 19.83 0.80
CA ARG A 95 -3.20 19.51 2.16
C ARG A 95 -1.70 19.69 2.30
N LEU A 96 -0.93 19.23 1.32
CA LEU A 96 0.53 19.37 1.35
C LEU A 96 0.97 20.83 1.26
N ARG A 97 0.29 21.66 0.45
CA ARG A 97 0.56 23.10 0.38
C ARG A 97 0.28 23.80 1.71
N SER A 98 -0.82 23.47 2.36
CA SER A 98 -1.15 24.01 3.68
C SER A 98 -0.12 23.61 4.72
N ALA A 99 0.23 22.32 4.78
CA ALA A 99 1.28 21.83 5.68
C ALA A 99 2.63 22.50 5.43
N HIS A 100 3.00 22.71 4.16
CA HIS A 100 4.22 23.40 3.78
C HIS A 100 4.22 24.87 4.28
N THR A 101 3.10 25.60 4.11
CA THR A 101 2.96 26.98 4.61
C THR A 101 3.16 27.04 6.13
N TYR A 102 2.53 26.12 6.86
CA TYR A 102 2.69 26.04 8.31
C TYR A 102 4.14 25.72 8.72
N LEU A 103 4.77 24.76 8.04
CA LEU A 103 6.18 24.42 8.33
C LEU A 103 7.14 25.61 8.07
N LEU A 104 6.86 26.42 7.05
CA LEU A 104 7.60 27.66 6.81
C LEU A 104 7.35 28.70 7.94
N HIS A 105 6.12 28.78 8.45
CA HIS A 105 5.83 29.63 9.60
C HIS A 105 6.65 29.20 10.83
N LEU A 106 6.77 27.89 11.10
CA LEU A 106 7.59 27.40 12.23
C LEU A 106 9.05 27.85 12.14
N LEU A 107 9.62 27.95 10.93
CA LEU A 107 10.99 28.44 10.75
C LEU A 107 11.18 29.93 11.05
N GLN A 108 10.10 30.69 11.04
CA GLN A 108 10.10 32.16 11.23
C GLN A 108 9.38 32.56 12.52
N CYS A 109 8.89 31.61 13.28
CA CYS A 109 8.15 31.89 14.52
C CYS A 109 9.11 32.54 15.53
N PRO A 110 8.74 33.71 16.10
CA PRO A 110 9.56 34.39 17.10
C PRO A 110 9.41 33.77 18.51
N ASP A 111 8.46 32.85 18.69
CA ASP A 111 8.16 32.28 20.00
C ASP A 111 9.17 31.18 20.35
N ASP A 112 9.78 31.27 21.53
CA ASP A 112 10.72 30.28 22.05
C ASP A 112 10.04 28.94 22.39
N ASP A 113 8.76 28.97 22.74
CA ASP A 113 7.91 27.80 22.98
C ASP A 113 6.69 27.81 22.06
N MET A 114 6.86 27.23 20.89
CA MET A 114 5.81 27.14 19.86
C MET A 114 4.57 26.36 20.35
N VAL A 115 4.74 25.42 21.26
CA VAL A 115 3.63 24.60 21.76
C VAL A 115 2.73 25.38 22.71
N ALA A 116 3.32 26.24 23.54
CA ALA A 116 2.59 27.00 24.54
C ALA A 116 2.13 28.39 24.05
N GLN A 117 2.81 28.98 23.07
CA GLN A 117 2.67 30.40 22.73
C GLN A 117 2.23 30.68 21.30
N CYS A 118 2.37 29.74 20.37
CA CYS A 118 2.05 29.97 18.97
C CYS A 118 0.53 29.95 18.73
N THR A 119 -0.06 31.10 18.44
CA THR A 119 -1.48 31.25 18.14
C THR A 119 -1.89 30.61 16.80
N GLU A 120 -0.96 30.53 15.84
CA GLU A 120 -1.19 29.90 14.54
C GLU A 120 -1.33 28.37 14.67
N LEU A 121 -0.65 27.75 15.66
CA LEU A 121 -0.73 26.31 15.90
C LEU A 121 -2.18 25.87 16.15
N ASP A 122 -2.94 26.59 16.93
CA ASP A 122 -4.35 26.26 17.20
C ASP A 122 -5.20 26.32 15.93
N GLY A 123 -4.98 27.31 15.08
CA GLY A 123 -5.64 27.42 13.78
C GLY A 123 -5.33 26.25 12.86
N GLU A 124 -4.06 25.78 12.81
CA GLU A 124 -3.65 24.61 12.02
C GLU A 124 -4.22 23.32 12.60
N LEU A 125 -4.22 23.16 13.91
CA LEU A 125 -4.84 22.01 14.58
C LEU A 125 -6.34 21.91 14.27
N ILE A 126 -7.07 23.01 14.26
CA ILE A 126 -8.50 23.03 13.90
C ILE A 126 -8.70 22.64 12.44
N ARG A 127 -7.89 23.18 11.53
CA ARG A 127 -8.05 22.98 10.09
C ARG A 127 -7.63 21.57 9.62
N HIS A 128 -6.62 20.98 10.27
CA HIS A 128 -5.92 19.80 9.73
C HIS A 128 -6.00 18.55 10.60
N THR A 129 -6.68 18.61 11.75
CA THR A 129 -6.88 17.43 12.59
C THR A 129 -8.36 17.12 12.78
N PRO A 130 -8.73 15.86 13.09
CA PRO A 130 -10.12 15.48 13.40
C PRO A 130 -10.68 16.13 14.68
N ARG A 131 -9.91 16.96 15.35
CA ARG A 131 -10.28 17.67 16.58
C ARG A 131 -11.60 18.45 16.45
N GLY A 132 -11.95 18.90 15.24
CA GLY A 132 -13.13 19.73 15.00
C GLY A 132 -13.04 21.11 15.65
N HIS A 133 -14.19 21.80 15.78
CA HIS A 133 -14.30 23.17 16.29
C HIS A 133 -14.31 23.24 17.82
N ALA A 134 -13.63 22.34 18.53
CA ALA A 134 -13.44 22.51 19.97
C ALA A 134 -12.66 23.81 20.25
N PRO A 135 -13.07 24.60 21.26
CA PRO A 135 -12.37 25.84 21.58
C PRO A 135 -10.87 25.60 21.81
N PRO A 136 -10.00 26.49 21.34
CA PRO A 136 -8.55 26.31 21.46
C PRO A 136 -8.07 26.23 22.91
N THR A 137 -8.83 26.71 23.87
CA THR A 137 -8.42 26.93 25.25
C THR A 137 -8.42 25.70 26.16
N ASP A 138 -9.02 24.55 25.73
CA ASP A 138 -9.04 23.35 26.57
C ASP A 138 -9.06 22.05 25.73
N LEU A 139 -7.87 21.66 25.29
CA LEU A 139 -7.67 20.39 24.59
C LEU A 139 -7.98 19.17 25.46
N VAL A 140 -7.80 19.30 26.78
CA VAL A 140 -8.06 18.22 27.75
C VAL A 140 -9.55 18.01 27.86
N ALA A 141 -10.35 19.07 28.04
CA ALA A 141 -11.80 18.97 28.06
C ALA A 141 -12.35 18.48 26.71
N ALA A 142 -11.80 18.95 25.59
CA ALA A 142 -12.16 18.46 24.27
C ALA A 142 -11.89 16.96 24.12
N ALA A 143 -10.76 16.46 24.61
CA ALA A 143 -10.40 15.05 24.57
C ALA A 143 -11.29 14.18 25.48
N GLN A 144 -11.79 14.72 26.58
CA GLN A 144 -12.71 14.05 27.50
C GLN A 144 -14.17 14.06 27.02
N SER A 145 -14.51 14.89 26.02
CA SER A 145 -15.86 14.99 25.50
C SER A 145 -16.28 13.73 24.75
N PRO A 146 -17.49 13.17 25.01
CA PRO A 146 -18.00 11.99 24.30
C PRO A 146 -18.08 12.16 22.77
N ARG A 147 -18.11 13.39 22.27
CA ARG A 147 -18.13 13.72 20.84
C ARG A 147 -16.75 13.60 20.16
N ALA A 148 -15.65 13.48 20.90
CA ALA A 148 -14.30 13.26 20.36
C ALA A 148 -14.15 11.86 19.74
N HIS A 149 -15.06 10.94 19.99
CA HIS A 149 -15.14 9.61 19.38
C HIS A 149 -16.03 9.58 18.14
N THR A 150 -15.94 10.57 17.26
CA THR A 150 -16.72 10.56 16.02
C THR A 150 -16.17 9.59 15.02
N THR A 151 -17.03 8.76 14.52
CA THR A 151 -17.18 7.89 13.34
C THR A 151 -15.93 7.57 12.50
N ALA A 152 -15.08 8.52 12.19
CA ALA A 152 -13.90 8.33 11.34
C ALA A 152 -12.75 7.53 12.01
N LEU A 153 -12.64 7.54 13.34
CA LEU A 153 -11.71 6.68 14.08
C LEU A 153 -12.29 5.30 14.30
N ARG A 154 -13.62 5.18 14.49
CA ARG A 154 -14.30 3.89 14.54
C ARG A 154 -14.13 3.12 13.23
N GLU A 155 -14.35 3.76 12.10
CA GLU A 155 -14.18 3.09 10.78
C GLU A 155 -12.71 2.68 10.51
N ARG A 156 -11.71 3.47 10.94
CA ARG A 156 -10.31 3.08 10.83
C ARG A 156 -9.90 2.00 11.82
N ASP A 157 -10.40 2.05 13.04
CA ASP A 157 -10.10 1.06 14.08
C ASP A 157 -10.87 -0.24 13.83
N GLU A 158 -12.12 -0.18 13.36
CA GLU A 158 -12.90 -1.37 12.96
C GLU A 158 -12.34 -2.03 11.70
N THR A 159 -11.88 -1.27 10.71
CA THR A 159 -11.19 -1.84 9.54
C THR A 159 -9.80 -2.37 9.87
N SER A 160 -9.09 -1.77 10.84
CA SER A 160 -7.82 -2.32 11.37
C SER A 160 -8.07 -3.55 12.22
N ARG A 161 -9.03 -3.53 13.14
CA ARG A 161 -9.42 -4.68 13.97
C ARG A 161 -10.01 -5.83 13.16
N ALA A 162 -10.83 -5.55 12.14
CA ALA A 162 -11.33 -6.59 11.24
C ALA A 162 -10.22 -7.24 10.39
N ARG A 163 -9.07 -6.58 10.21
CA ARG A 163 -7.87 -7.19 9.62
C ARG A 163 -7.03 -7.96 10.65
N ASP A 164 -7.04 -7.56 11.92
CA ASP A 164 -6.26 -8.20 12.98
C ASP A 164 -7.04 -9.31 13.70
N GLU A 165 -8.37 -9.29 13.67
CA GLU A 165 -9.25 -10.31 14.25
C GLU A 165 -9.62 -11.47 13.32
N LYS A 166 -8.90 -11.69 12.21
CA LYS A 166 -8.88 -13.05 11.69
C LYS A 166 -8.31 -13.93 12.81
N PRO A 167 -9.07 -14.91 13.33
CA PRO A 167 -8.57 -15.77 14.38
C PRO A 167 -7.25 -16.32 13.90
N ASN A 168 -6.18 -15.97 14.61
CA ASN A 168 -4.84 -16.43 14.33
C ASN A 168 -4.82 -17.92 14.67
N ALA A 169 -5.47 -18.74 13.83
CA ALA A 169 -5.51 -20.18 13.95
C ALA A 169 -4.06 -20.64 13.82
N GLY A 170 -3.40 -20.74 14.98
CA GLY A 170 -2.02 -21.15 15.12
C GLY A 170 -1.77 -22.40 14.29
N GLY A 171 -0.61 -22.53 13.68
CA GLY A 171 -0.21 -23.75 13.02
C GLY A 171 0.02 -24.85 14.07
N ARG A 172 -0.25 -26.11 13.74
CA ARG A 172 0.23 -27.25 14.51
C ARG A 172 1.50 -27.79 13.88
N CYS A 173 2.49 -28.12 14.74
CA CYS A 173 3.77 -28.65 14.28
C CYS A 173 3.60 -30.03 13.64
N ALA A 174 4.14 -30.23 12.44
CA ALA A 174 4.05 -31.50 11.72
C ALA A 174 4.78 -32.68 12.43
N VAL A 175 5.57 -32.42 13.48
CA VAL A 175 6.36 -33.44 14.19
C VAL A 175 5.81 -33.72 15.58
N CYS A 176 5.43 -32.69 16.34
CA CYS A 176 5.01 -32.87 17.75
C CYS A 176 3.57 -32.40 18.01
N ALA A 177 2.84 -32.00 16.99
CA ALA A 177 1.48 -31.43 17.04
C ALA A 177 1.31 -30.19 17.95
N ALA A 178 2.35 -29.72 18.60
CA ALA A 178 2.28 -28.54 19.47
C ALA A 178 1.82 -27.31 18.68
N PRO A 179 0.90 -26.50 19.23
CA PRO A 179 0.47 -25.27 18.59
C PRO A 179 1.60 -24.23 18.62
N PHE A 180 1.71 -23.43 17.57
CA PHE A 180 2.64 -22.30 17.52
C PHE A 180 1.99 -21.11 16.82
N PRO A 181 2.35 -19.85 17.22
CA PRO A 181 1.81 -18.64 16.63
C PRO A 181 2.25 -18.51 15.17
N ARG A 182 1.34 -18.11 14.29
CA ARG A 182 1.69 -17.74 12.90
C ARG A 182 2.39 -16.41 12.89
N SER A 183 3.53 -16.34 12.20
CA SER A 183 4.17 -15.06 11.91
C SER A 183 3.31 -14.29 10.89
N PRO A 184 2.98 -13.01 11.14
CA PRO A 184 2.17 -12.20 10.23
C PRO A 184 2.89 -11.88 8.91
N ARG A 185 4.21 -12.04 8.86
CA ARG A 185 5.04 -11.80 7.66
C ARG A 185 6.04 -12.94 7.47
N GLY A 186 6.09 -13.52 6.26
CA GLY A 186 7.07 -14.51 5.87
C GLY A 186 6.50 -15.87 5.44
N ARG A 187 7.41 -16.81 5.08
CA ARG A 187 7.07 -18.17 4.64
C ARG A 187 6.36 -18.93 5.75
N ARG A 188 5.28 -19.65 5.43
CA ARG A 188 4.52 -20.47 6.40
C ARG A 188 5.45 -21.43 7.16
N ARG A 189 5.50 -21.29 8.49
CA ARG A 189 6.22 -22.23 9.35
C ARG A 189 5.43 -23.53 9.45
N THR A 190 6.12 -24.65 9.28
CA THR A 190 5.54 -26.00 9.37
C THR A 190 5.92 -26.67 10.71
N TYR A 191 6.92 -26.14 11.41
CA TYR A 191 7.48 -26.70 12.65
C TYR A 191 7.53 -25.64 13.75
N CYS A 192 7.26 -26.06 14.99
CA CYS A 192 7.31 -25.16 16.14
C CYS A 192 8.74 -24.72 16.50
N SER A 193 9.76 -25.51 16.17
CA SER A 193 11.16 -25.25 16.49
C SER A 193 12.10 -25.85 15.44
N ARG A 194 13.35 -25.38 15.45
CA ARG A 194 14.44 -25.91 14.63
C ARG A 194 14.73 -27.39 14.93
N ALA A 195 14.55 -27.80 16.19
CA ALA A 195 14.70 -29.20 16.61
C ALA A 195 13.66 -30.11 15.94
N CYS A 196 12.41 -29.68 15.82
CA CYS A 196 11.37 -30.44 15.11
C CYS A 196 11.63 -30.48 13.61
N GLN A 197 12.12 -29.41 13.01
CA GLN A 197 12.54 -29.41 11.61
C GLN A 197 13.66 -30.41 11.34
N GLN A 198 14.69 -30.46 12.19
CA GLN A 198 15.79 -31.42 12.08
C GLN A 198 15.33 -32.86 12.29
N ARG A 199 14.40 -33.10 13.25
CA ARG A 199 13.85 -34.45 13.50
C ARG A 199 13.10 -34.96 12.28
N HIS A 200 12.30 -34.13 11.64
CA HIS A 200 11.60 -34.48 10.40
C HIS A 200 12.57 -34.79 9.24
N TYR A 201 13.62 -33.98 9.09
CA TYR A 201 14.66 -34.23 8.08
C TYR A 201 15.34 -35.58 8.30
N ARG A 202 15.75 -35.91 9.54
CA ARG A 202 16.36 -37.19 9.90
C ARG A 202 15.43 -38.39 9.68
N GLN A 203 14.13 -38.22 9.85
CA GLN A 203 13.14 -39.28 9.61
C GLN A 203 12.98 -39.55 8.10
N ARG A 204 12.97 -38.51 7.28
CA ARG A 204 12.90 -38.66 5.81
C ARG A 204 14.17 -39.30 5.20
N THR A 205 15.34 -39.00 5.76
CA THR A 205 16.61 -39.60 5.28
C THR A 205 16.83 -41.02 5.74
N LYS A 206 16.00 -41.52 6.68
CA LYS A 206 16.06 -42.93 7.14
C LYS A 206 15.03 -43.86 6.49
N GLN A 207 14.16 -43.36 5.62
CA GLN A 207 13.29 -44.17 4.76
C GLN A 207 13.98 -44.34 3.40
N PRO A 208 14.61 -45.48 3.10
CA PRO A 208 15.03 -45.79 1.74
C PRO A 208 13.77 -45.96 0.89
N THR A 209 13.75 -45.31 -0.26
CA THR A 209 12.75 -45.53 -1.32
C THR A 209 12.72 -47.03 -1.66
N ALA A 210 11.58 -47.67 -1.42
CA ALA A 210 11.24 -48.95 -1.99
C ALA A 210 10.77 -48.77 -3.42
#